data_885be72b1e0ede8877cfc967cb541cdb
#
_entry.id   885be72b1e0ede8877cfc967cb541cdb
#
_cell.length_a   1.000
_cell.length_b   1.000
_cell.length_c   1.000
_cell.angle_alpha   90.00
_cell.angle_beta   90.00
_cell.angle_gamma   90.00
#
_symmetry.space_group_name_H-M   'P 1'
#
loop_
_entity.id
_entity.type
_entity.pdbx_description
1 polymer ?
#
loop_
_entity_poly.entity_id
_entity_poly.type
_entity_poly.pdbx_seq_one_letter_code
_entity_poly.pdbx_strand_id
1 'polypeptide(L)'
;MSLPLPESFVASMRQMLGDDAERLFVALDTEPVVSIRLNPYKSAKVFDGEAIGWSKWGRYLAERPQFTLDPMMHGGAYYVQEASSQFVGYLLKDDSLESKRVLDMCAAPGGKTTIYSTLVGREGLVVANDINHSRTLALADNVQRWGLGNVVVTCNEPSHIGAFEHWFDIVAVDAPCSGEGMFRKMEEARTEWTPSSVDVCVARQKEILAEAWRTLRPGGKLLYSTCTFNDREDEGVVKWLMEEYGDNLEAVERVELDDRWGIVRGDIGAFQCFHFYPHRVQGEGFFVAVARKRDDSIRRVVPKSRRKVFAQLQNKDVAEVSHWVDTPKQMTFKLIGDMVYGYDNAVVDDIVHLSESLSVVYSGVAMGQIFKGKLKPEHPLALFVGCNDSVVPTVEVSLDDALDYLRRQDISASQFEEGINIVSYGGVAIGFIKRIGARCNNMYPKDLRIIKL
;
A
#
# COMPACT_ATOMS: atom_id res chain seq x y z
N MET A 1 -32.42 8.30 2.81
CA MET A 1 -32.04 9.54 2.09
C MET A 1 -30.66 9.88 2.57
N SER A 2 -29.72 10.12 1.66
CA SER A 2 -28.39 10.59 2.02
C SER A 2 -28.45 11.95 2.74
N LEU A 3 -27.48 12.22 3.61
CA LEU A 3 -27.35 13.54 4.24
C LEU A 3 -27.06 14.61 3.16
N PRO A 4 -27.61 15.83 3.30
CA PRO A 4 -27.38 16.89 2.32
C PRO A 4 -25.90 17.26 2.22
N LEU A 5 -25.46 17.65 1.03
CA LEU A 5 -24.13 18.21 0.83
C LEU A 5 -24.00 19.56 1.55
N PRO A 6 -22.82 19.92 2.10
CA PRO A 6 -22.60 21.22 2.74
C PRO A 6 -22.85 22.38 1.75
N GLU A 7 -23.59 23.42 2.15
CA GLU A 7 -23.94 24.54 1.27
C GLU A 7 -22.71 25.24 0.68
N SER A 8 -21.66 25.43 1.47
CA SER A 8 -20.43 26.05 1.02
C SER A 8 -19.64 25.18 0.02
N PHE A 9 -19.70 23.84 0.16
CA PHE A 9 -19.17 22.92 -0.85
C PHE A 9 -19.95 23.06 -2.16
N VAL A 10 -21.29 23.05 -2.10
CA VAL A 10 -22.16 23.21 -3.28
C VAL A 10 -21.86 24.53 -4.00
N ALA A 11 -21.71 25.62 -3.26
CA ALA A 11 -21.38 26.93 -3.84
C ALA A 11 -19.99 26.93 -4.51
N SER A 12 -18.99 26.34 -3.87
CA SER A 12 -17.64 26.23 -4.41
C SER A 12 -17.60 25.39 -5.71
N MET A 13 -18.26 24.22 -5.71
CA MET A 13 -18.29 23.34 -6.89
C MET A 13 -19.03 23.99 -8.08
N ARG A 14 -20.14 24.73 -7.82
CA ARG A 14 -20.81 25.50 -8.88
C ARG A 14 -19.93 26.59 -9.48
N GLN A 15 -19.14 27.26 -8.66
CA GLN A 15 -18.16 28.25 -9.14
C GLN A 15 -17.07 27.60 -9.98
N MET A 16 -16.58 26.41 -9.59
CA MET A 16 -15.45 25.73 -10.22
C MET A 16 -15.87 24.97 -11.49
N LEU A 17 -16.98 24.23 -11.43
CA LEU A 17 -17.39 23.30 -12.51
C LEU A 17 -18.55 23.85 -13.38
N GLY A 18 -19.16 24.98 -13.01
CA GLY A 18 -20.33 25.51 -13.71
C GLY A 18 -21.48 24.49 -13.74
N ASP A 19 -22.06 24.28 -14.92
CA ASP A 19 -23.21 23.38 -15.12
C ASP A 19 -22.87 21.90 -14.82
N ASP A 20 -21.61 21.51 -14.84
CA ASP A 20 -21.18 20.14 -14.55
C ASP A 20 -21.27 19.80 -13.03
N ALA A 21 -21.37 20.83 -12.18
CA ALA A 21 -21.52 20.64 -10.73
C ALA A 21 -22.77 19.85 -10.37
N GLU A 22 -23.90 20.11 -11.06
CA GLU A 22 -25.16 19.40 -10.78
C GLU A 22 -25.04 17.88 -11.08
N ARG A 23 -24.26 17.54 -12.12
CA ARG A 23 -23.96 16.11 -12.42
C ARG A 23 -23.11 15.48 -11.33
N LEU A 24 -22.13 16.23 -10.79
CA LEU A 24 -21.31 15.76 -9.67
C LEU A 24 -22.19 15.51 -8.44
N PHE A 25 -23.09 16.43 -8.08
CA PHE A 25 -23.97 16.28 -6.91
C PHE A 25 -24.88 15.04 -7.05
N VAL A 26 -25.45 14.81 -8.22
CA VAL A 26 -26.22 13.59 -8.50
C VAL A 26 -25.36 12.35 -8.34
N ALA A 27 -24.13 12.35 -8.86
CA ALA A 27 -23.23 11.21 -8.75
C ALA A 27 -22.80 10.91 -7.30
N LEU A 28 -22.66 11.94 -6.46
CA LEU A 28 -22.33 11.78 -5.03
C LEU A 28 -23.45 11.13 -4.21
N ASP A 29 -24.68 11.08 -4.74
CA ASP A 29 -25.84 10.43 -4.11
C ASP A 29 -26.14 9.04 -4.69
N THR A 30 -25.27 8.51 -5.57
CA THR A 30 -25.39 7.15 -6.08
C THR A 30 -24.57 6.14 -5.24
N GLU A 31 -24.85 4.85 -5.44
CA GLU A 31 -24.03 3.80 -4.81
C GLU A 31 -22.55 3.85 -5.27
N PRO A 32 -21.60 3.65 -4.34
CA PRO A 32 -20.18 3.64 -4.67
C PRO A 32 -19.82 2.49 -5.62
N VAL A 33 -18.94 2.76 -6.57
CA VAL A 33 -18.37 1.73 -7.44
C VAL A 33 -17.47 0.78 -6.65
N VAL A 34 -17.64 -0.52 -6.86
CA VAL A 34 -16.82 -1.54 -6.22
C VAL A 34 -15.70 -1.96 -7.15
N SER A 35 -14.47 -1.92 -6.67
CA SER A 35 -13.31 -2.36 -7.43
C SER A 35 -12.25 -3.02 -6.56
N ILE A 36 -11.44 -3.87 -7.19
CA ILE A 36 -10.33 -4.58 -6.59
C ILE A 36 -9.08 -4.41 -7.46
N ARG A 37 -7.93 -4.68 -6.87
CA ARG A 37 -6.67 -4.82 -7.61
C ARG A 37 -6.04 -6.17 -7.31
N LEU A 38 -5.86 -6.98 -8.34
CA LEU A 38 -5.27 -8.32 -8.25
C LEU A 38 -3.79 -8.24 -7.87
N ASN A 39 -3.33 -9.23 -7.10
CA ASN A 39 -1.93 -9.42 -6.81
C ASN A 39 -1.27 -10.27 -7.91
N PRO A 40 -0.39 -9.73 -8.75
CA PRO A 40 0.19 -10.46 -9.88
C PRO A 40 1.16 -11.57 -9.46
N TYR A 41 1.59 -11.60 -8.22
CA TYR A 41 2.52 -12.60 -7.68
C TYR A 41 1.82 -13.79 -7.01
N LYS A 42 0.49 -13.74 -6.86
CA LYS A 42 -0.28 -14.82 -6.27
C LYS A 42 -1.23 -15.40 -7.30
N SER A 43 -1.18 -16.72 -7.47
CA SER A 43 -2.13 -17.41 -8.32
C SER A 43 -3.53 -17.21 -7.75
N ALA A 44 -4.36 -16.50 -8.50
CA ALA A 44 -5.75 -16.25 -8.12
C ALA A 44 -6.66 -16.69 -9.23
N LYS A 45 -7.86 -17.22 -8.90
CA LYS A 45 -8.93 -17.36 -9.88
C LYS A 45 -9.14 -16.01 -10.55
N VAL A 46 -9.30 -16.01 -11.86
CA VAL A 46 -9.66 -14.81 -12.60
C VAL A 46 -11.01 -14.33 -12.05
N PHE A 47 -11.02 -13.17 -11.43
CA PHE A 47 -12.27 -12.54 -11.05
C PHE A 47 -12.97 -12.06 -12.32
N ASP A 48 -14.22 -12.47 -12.51
CA ASP A 48 -15.07 -11.91 -13.55
C ASP A 48 -15.37 -10.45 -13.19
N GLY A 49 -14.84 -9.55 -14.00
CA GLY A 49 -14.98 -8.11 -13.78
C GLY A 49 -14.39 -7.34 -14.94
N GLU A 50 -14.99 -6.21 -15.24
CA GLU A 50 -14.50 -5.31 -16.26
C GLU A 50 -13.13 -4.75 -15.85
N ALA A 51 -12.18 -4.71 -16.80
CA ALA A 51 -10.86 -4.18 -16.55
C ALA A 51 -10.91 -2.66 -16.35
N ILE A 52 -10.18 -2.16 -15.35
CA ILE A 52 -9.98 -0.73 -15.18
C ILE A 52 -8.94 -0.27 -16.21
N GLY A 53 -9.34 0.64 -17.12
CA GLY A 53 -8.52 1.04 -18.27
C GLY A 53 -7.12 1.54 -17.93
N TRP A 54 -6.95 2.18 -16.78
CA TRP A 54 -5.66 2.71 -16.28
C TRP A 54 -4.97 1.82 -15.25
N SER A 55 -5.49 0.62 -14.99
CA SER A 55 -4.89 -0.30 -14.02
C SER A 55 -4.77 -1.70 -14.58
N LYS A 56 -3.54 -2.13 -14.87
CA LYS A 56 -3.25 -3.46 -15.43
C LYS A 56 -3.91 -4.61 -14.66
N TRP A 57 -3.98 -4.49 -13.35
CA TRP A 57 -4.50 -5.52 -12.44
C TRP A 57 -5.84 -5.12 -11.81
N GLY A 58 -6.37 -3.94 -12.13
CA GLY A 58 -7.64 -3.44 -11.61
C GLY A 58 -8.84 -4.13 -12.25
N ARG A 59 -9.89 -4.38 -11.45
CA ARG A 59 -11.16 -4.93 -11.91
C ARG A 59 -12.32 -4.23 -11.21
N TYR A 60 -13.32 -3.83 -11.98
CA TYR A 60 -14.63 -3.47 -11.45
C TYR A 60 -15.41 -4.74 -11.11
N LEU A 61 -16.18 -4.71 -10.04
CA LEU A 61 -17.08 -5.78 -9.65
C LEU A 61 -18.53 -5.31 -9.84
N ALA A 62 -19.39 -6.21 -10.37
CA ALA A 62 -20.81 -5.91 -10.57
C ALA A 62 -21.55 -5.68 -9.26
N GLU A 63 -21.16 -6.43 -8.21
CA GLU A 63 -21.74 -6.36 -6.88
C GLU A 63 -20.64 -6.30 -5.81
N ARG A 64 -20.98 -5.79 -4.62
CA ARG A 64 -20.08 -5.80 -3.48
C ARG A 64 -20.16 -7.13 -2.72
N PRO A 65 -19.16 -8.02 -2.84
CA PRO A 65 -19.16 -9.25 -2.07
C PRO A 65 -18.88 -8.99 -0.59
N GLN A 66 -19.14 -9.98 0.24
CA GLN A 66 -18.68 -9.96 1.64
C GLN A 66 -17.18 -10.32 1.69
N PHE A 67 -16.32 -9.36 1.39
CA PHE A 67 -14.86 -9.55 1.30
C PHE A 67 -14.25 -10.25 2.51
N THR A 68 -14.78 -10.01 3.71
CA THR A 68 -14.33 -10.69 4.95
C THR A 68 -14.54 -12.20 4.93
N LEU A 69 -15.48 -12.69 4.16
CA LEU A 69 -15.76 -14.12 4.00
C LEU A 69 -15.09 -14.73 2.76
N ASP A 70 -14.24 -13.97 2.06
CA ASP A 70 -13.44 -14.51 0.97
C ASP A 70 -12.02 -14.88 1.45
N PRO A 71 -11.68 -16.18 1.55
CA PRO A 71 -10.35 -16.61 1.98
C PRO A 71 -9.22 -16.07 1.09
N MET A 72 -9.48 -15.82 -0.20
CA MET A 72 -8.49 -15.29 -1.14
C MET A 72 -8.06 -13.85 -0.77
N MET A 73 -8.98 -13.04 -0.18
CA MET A 73 -8.64 -11.73 0.36
C MET A 73 -7.64 -11.86 1.53
N HIS A 74 -7.86 -12.82 2.42
CA HIS A 74 -6.98 -13.09 3.56
C HIS A 74 -5.60 -13.61 3.14
N GLY A 75 -5.56 -14.36 2.04
CA GLY A 75 -4.32 -14.80 1.40
C GLY A 75 -3.60 -13.71 0.59
N GLY A 76 -4.23 -12.53 0.40
CA GLY A 76 -3.66 -11.42 -0.36
C GLY A 76 -3.64 -11.62 -1.86
N ALA A 77 -4.58 -12.39 -2.43
CA ALA A 77 -4.74 -12.54 -3.87
C ALA A 77 -5.15 -11.23 -4.54
N TYR A 78 -5.78 -10.34 -3.81
CA TYR A 78 -6.17 -9.01 -4.25
C TYR A 78 -6.27 -8.02 -3.08
N TYR A 79 -6.32 -6.74 -3.43
CA TYR A 79 -6.60 -5.62 -2.53
C TYR A 79 -7.94 -4.98 -2.93
N VAL A 80 -8.83 -4.74 -1.97
CA VAL A 80 -10.06 -3.97 -2.21
C VAL A 80 -9.67 -2.50 -2.32
N GLN A 81 -9.63 -1.98 -3.53
CA GLN A 81 -9.10 -0.64 -3.80
C GLN A 81 -10.00 0.12 -4.77
N GLU A 82 -10.27 1.36 -4.43
CA GLU A 82 -10.96 2.32 -5.27
C GLU A 82 -10.22 2.51 -6.61
N ALA A 83 -10.98 2.63 -7.71
CA ALA A 83 -10.43 2.60 -9.06
C ALA A 83 -9.55 3.80 -9.40
N SER A 84 -9.99 5.04 -9.06
CA SER A 84 -9.26 6.27 -9.41
C SER A 84 -7.88 6.31 -8.76
N SER A 85 -7.76 5.88 -7.49
CA SER A 85 -6.51 5.84 -6.74
C SER A 85 -5.48 4.86 -7.32
N GLN A 86 -5.91 3.88 -8.14
CA GLN A 86 -5.00 2.97 -8.84
C GLN A 86 -4.22 3.66 -9.97
N PHE A 87 -4.62 4.86 -10.39
CA PHE A 87 -3.98 5.63 -11.46
C PHE A 87 -2.53 6.01 -11.13
N VAL A 88 -2.13 6.05 -9.87
CA VAL A 88 -0.72 6.26 -9.49
C VAL A 88 0.21 5.21 -10.12
N GLY A 89 -0.29 3.98 -10.30
CA GLY A 89 0.45 2.93 -11.00
C GLY A 89 0.59 3.20 -12.51
N TYR A 90 -0.41 3.85 -13.12
CA TYR A 90 -0.36 4.25 -14.52
C TYR A 90 0.67 5.35 -14.77
N LEU A 91 0.80 6.32 -13.85
CA LEU A 91 1.79 7.39 -13.94
C LEU A 91 3.24 6.89 -13.90
N LEU A 92 3.43 5.67 -13.42
CA LEU A 92 4.75 5.06 -13.23
C LEU A 92 5.01 3.85 -14.16
N LYS A 93 4.09 3.54 -15.07
CA LYS A 93 4.11 2.31 -15.89
C LYS A 93 5.31 2.21 -16.85
N ASP A 94 5.80 3.36 -17.34
CA ASP A 94 6.85 3.44 -18.35
C ASP A 94 8.25 3.65 -17.71
N ASP A 95 8.31 3.75 -16.37
CA ASP A 95 9.56 3.85 -15.65
C ASP A 95 10.19 2.46 -15.43
N SER A 96 11.50 2.39 -15.54
CA SER A 96 12.24 1.23 -15.01
C SER A 96 12.33 1.36 -13.50
N LEU A 97 11.39 0.72 -12.79
CA LEU A 97 11.26 0.84 -11.35
C LEU A 97 11.95 -0.27 -10.57
N GLU A 98 12.41 -1.31 -11.25
CA GLU A 98 13.18 -2.38 -10.61
C GLU A 98 14.37 -1.79 -9.83
N SER A 99 14.57 -2.28 -8.62
CA SER A 99 15.64 -1.83 -7.70
C SER A 99 15.54 -0.36 -7.27
N LYS A 100 14.41 0.32 -7.49
CA LYS A 100 14.20 1.72 -7.04
C LYS A 100 13.72 1.80 -5.60
N ARG A 101 13.93 2.98 -5.00
CA ARG A 101 13.49 3.33 -3.66
C ARG A 101 12.32 4.31 -3.75
N VAL A 102 11.19 3.90 -3.21
CA VAL A 102 9.97 4.70 -3.17
C VAL A 102 9.65 5.07 -1.73
N LEU A 103 9.31 6.33 -1.50
CA LEU A 103 8.69 6.80 -0.27
C LEU A 103 7.19 6.99 -0.51
N ASP A 104 6.39 6.33 0.31
CA ASP A 104 4.94 6.57 0.48
C ASP A 104 4.78 7.28 1.83
N MET A 105 4.62 8.62 1.80
CA MET A 105 4.77 9.46 3.01
C MET A 105 3.55 9.39 3.93
N CYS A 106 2.35 9.14 3.40
CA CYS A 106 1.09 9.06 4.12
C CYS A 106 0.37 7.75 3.73
N ALA A 107 1.00 6.61 4.02
CA ALA A 107 0.78 5.35 3.34
C ALA A 107 -0.48 4.58 3.77
N ALA A 108 -0.93 4.77 5.02
CA ALA A 108 -2.00 3.92 5.56
C ALA A 108 -3.36 4.16 4.87
N PRO A 109 -4.09 3.08 4.55
CA PRO A 109 -3.91 1.69 4.97
C PRO A 109 -3.08 0.80 4.04
N GLY A 110 -2.42 1.32 2.95
CA GLY A 110 -1.48 0.55 2.15
C GLY A 110 -1.90 0.21 0.72
N GLY A 111 -3.02 0.73 0.24
CA GLY A 111 -3.49 0.46 -1.12
C GLY A 111 -2.49 0.94 -2.18
N LYS A 112 -1.98 2.17 -2.08
CA LYS A 112 -0.95 2.73 -2.97
C LYS A 112 0.42 2.10 -2.70
N THR A 113 0.77 1.89 -1.43
CA THR A 113 2.00 1.18 -1.02
C THR A 113 2.19 -0.15 -1.74
N THR A 114 1.13 -0.96 -1.81
CA THR A 114 1.17 -2.27 -2.48
C THR A 114 1.23 -2.16 -4.01
N ILE A 115 0.83 -1.02 -4.62
CA ILE A 115 1.13 -0.71 -6.02
C ILE A 115 2.63 -0.49 -6.18
N TYR A 116 3.21 0.41 -5.38
CA TYR A 116 4.64 0.73 -5.46
C TYR A 116 5.49 -0.51 -5.20
N SER A 117 5.17 -1.30 -4.17
CA SER A 117 5.81 -2.58 -3.85
C SER A 117 5.83 -3.54 -5.06
N THR A 118 4.71 -3.63 -5.78
CA THR A 118 4.61 -4.45 -7.00
C THR A 118 5.49 -3.93 -8.12
N LEU A 119 5.54 -2.61 -8.32
CA LEU A 119 6.28 -1.99 -9.42
C LEU A 119 7.80 -2.03 -9.24
N VAL A 120 8.28 -1.87 -7.99
CA VAL A 120 9.73 -1.91 -7.73
C VAL A 120 10.29 -3.34 -7.64
N GLY A 121 9.44 -4.35 -7.50
CA GLY A 121 9.85 -5.75 -7.42
C GLY A 121 10.65 -6.07 -6.14
N ARG A 122 11.18 -7.30 -6.06
CA ARG A 122 11.89 -7.80 -4.87
C ARG A 122 13.18 -7.04 -4.56
N GLU A 123 13.89 -6.56 -5.57
CA GLU A 123 15.16 -5.84 -5.45
C GLU A 123 14.99 -4.34 -5.16
N GLY A 124 13.76 -3.82 -5.26
CA GLY A 124 13.41 -2.46 -4.88
C GLY A 124 12.92 -2.36 -3.44
N LEU A 125 12.75 -1.14 -2.97
CA LEU A 125 12.34 -0.86 -1.59
C LEU A 125 11.24 0.21 -1.55
N VAL A 126 10.20 -0.05 -0.78
CA VAL A 126 9.18 0.95 -0.42
C VAL A 126 9.29 1.27 1.06
N VAL A 127 9.46 2.54 1.39
CA VAL A 127 9.30 3.04 2.76
C VAL A 127 7.89 3.63 2.86
N ALA A 128 7.06 2.99 3.67
CA ALA A 128 5.67 3.35 3.86
C ALA A 128 5.48 3.95 5.25
N ASN A 129 5.28 5.26 5.32
CA ASN A 129 5.14 6.00 6.57
C ASN A 129 3.71 6.44 6.83
N ASP A 130 3.31 6.44 8.08
CA ASP A 130 2.13 7.16 8.56
C ASP A 130 2.40 7.65 9.99
N ILE A 131 1.88 8.83 10.34
CA ILE A 131 2.07 9.39 11.69
C ILE A 131 1.22 8.67 12.74
N ASN A 132 0.12 8.06 12.34
CA ASN A 132 -0.83 7.41 13.23
C ASN A 132 -0.47 5.95 13.45
N HIS A 133 -0.06 5.60 14.67
CA HIS A 133 0.36 4.25 15.03
C HIS A 133 -0.73 3.17 14.79
N SER A 134 -2.00 3.45 15.07
CA SER A 134 -3.06 2.47 14.84
C SER A 134 -3.28 2.19 13.34
N ARG A 135 -3.12 3.21 12.50
CA ARG A 135 -3.18 3.06 11.04
C ARG A 135 -1.96 2.32 10.49
N THR A 136 -0.75 2.48 11.08
CA THR A 136 0.44 1.74 10.66
C THR A 136 0.35 0.24 10.96
N LEU A 137 -0.42 -0.19 11.95
CA LEU A 137 -0.69 -1.62 12.18
C LEU A 137 -1.52 -2.21 11.02
N ALA A 138 -2.58 -1.54 10.60
CA ALA A 138 -3.38 -1.96 9.45
C ALA A 138 -2.55 -1.95 8.14
N LEU A 139 -1.66 -0.95 7.98
CA LEU A 139 -0.71 -0.90 6.87
C LEU A 139 0.23 -2.12 6.89
N ALA A 140 0.79 -2.47 8.06
CA ALA A 140 1.67 -3.62 8.20
C ALA A 140 0.96 -4.94 7.86
N ASP A 141 -0.29 -5.13 8.33
CA ASP A 141 -1.10 -6.31 7.98
C ASP A 141 -1.35 -6.43 6.48
N ASN A 142 -1.66 -5.31 5.81
CA ASN A 142 -1.89 -5.29 4.37
C ASN A 142 -0.60 -5.57 3.57
N VAL A 143 0.54 -5.05 4.02
CA VAL A 143 1.87 -5.32 3.42
C VAL A 143 2.26 -6.79 3.60
N GLN A 144 2.08 -7.36 4.79
CA GLN A 144 2.32 -8.78 5.05
C GLN A 144 1.43 -9.66 4.17
N ARG A 145 0.15 -9.32 4.06
CA ARG A 145 -0.81 -10.01 3.21
C ARG A 145 -0.43 -9.93 1.73
N TRP A 146 0.10 -8.80 1.27
CA TRP A 146 0.58 -8.65 -0.10
C TRP A 146 1.76 -9.58 -0.42
N GLY A 147 2.68 -9.76 0.52
CA GLY A 147 3.63 -10.88 0.56
C GLY A 147 4.91 -10.71 -0.25
N LEU A 148 5.34 -9.50 -0.61
CA LEU A 148 6.60 -9.29 -1.37
C LEU A 148 7.86 -9.15 -0.50
N GLY A 149 7.73 -8.73 0.76
CA GLY A 149 8.85 -8.57 1.68
C GLY A 149 9.78 -7.37 1.41
N ASN A 150 9.41 -6.47 0.51
CA ASN A 150 10.19 -5.32 0.05
C ASN A 150 9.67 -3.97 0.61
N VAL A 151 8.92 -4.00 1.70
CA VAL A 151 8.35 -2.80 2.33
C VAL A 151 8.86 -2.65 3.75
N VAL A 152 9.18 -1.40 4.12
CA VAL A 152 9.44 -0.97 5.50
C VAL A 152 8.31 -0.06 5.93
N VAL A 153 7.53 -0.49 6.91
CA VAL A 153 6.45 0.29 7.52
C VAL A 153 7.01 1.08 8.69
N THR A 154 6.83 2.39 8.68
CA THR A 154 7.35 3.30 9.69
C THR A 154 6.24 4.16 10.30
N CYS A 155 6.44 4.57 11.57
CA CYS A 155 5.55 5.49 12.27
C CYS A 155 6.36 6.70 12.74
N ASN A 156 6.45 7.73 11.90
CA ASN A 156 7.29 8.89 12.15
C ASN A 156 6.63 10.17 11.65
N GLU A 157 7.00 11.30 12.31
CA GLU A 157 6.73 12.63 11.79
C GLU A 157 7.46 12.85 10.45
N PRO A 158 6.88 13.62 9.51
CA PRO A 158 7.51 13.93 8.22
C PRO A 158 8.94 14.45 8.34
N SER A 159 9.25 15.27 9.34
CA SER A 159 10.59 15.83 9.59
C SER A 159 11.65 14.77 9.91
N HIS A 160 11.26 13.65 10.51
CA HIS A 160 12.20 12.55 10.74
C HIS A 160 12.56 11.83 9.43
N ILE A 161 11.58 11.67 8.54
CA ILE A 161 11.79 11.11 7.20
C ILE A 161 12.59 12.09 6.35
N GLY A 162 12.32 13.41 6.46
CA GLY A 162 13.03 14.49 5.78
C GLY A 162 14.55 14.52 6.00
N ALA A 163 15.04 13.86 7.06
CA ALA A 163 16.48 13.72 7.32
C ALA A 163 17.20 12.80 6.30
N PHE A 164 16.46 11.98 5.53
CA PHE A 164 16.99 11.14 4.45
C PHE A 164 17.02 11.95 3.14
N GLU A 165 17.84 12.99 3.09
CA GLU A 165 17.90 13.90 1.93
C GLU A 165 18.39 13.18 0.68
N HIS A 166 17.72 13.45 -0.45
CA HIS A 166 18.06 12.88 -1.78
C HIS A 166 18.14 11.36 -1.82
N TRP A 167 17.28 10.69 -1.04
CA TRP A 167 17.39 9.26 -0.82
C TRP A 167 16.46 8.43 -1.71
N PHE A 168 15.30 8.97 -2.11
CA PHE A 168 14.26 8.25 -2.84
C PHE A 168 14.21 8.63 -4.32
N ASP A 169 14.02 7.62 -5.17
CA ASP A 169 13.80 7.78 -6.61
C ASP A 169 12.42 8.36 -6.90
N ILE A 170 11.43 7.97 -6.09
CA ILE A 170 10.04 8.42 -6.17
C ILE A 170 9.58 8.76 -4.76
N VAL A 171 8.92 9.90 -4.64
CA VAL A 171 8.24 10.31 -3.42
C VAL A 171 6.76 10.52 -3.75
N ALA A 172 5.90 9.74 -3.09
CA ALA A 172 4.46 9.84 -3.19
C ALA A 172 3.89 10.38 -1.88
N VAL A 173 3.05 11.40 -2.00
CA VAL A 173 2.36 12.04 -0.89
C VAL A 173 0.86 11.97 -1.18
N ASP A 174 0.19 10.93 -0.65
CA ASP A 174 -1.27 10.86 -0.60
C ASP A 174 -1.73 11.63 0.63
N ALA A 175 -1.86 12.92 0.46
CA ALA A 175 -1.91 13.84 1.59
C ALA A 175 -3.24 13.75 2.37
N PRO A 176 -3.20 13.94 3.70
CA PRO A 176 -4.43 14.15 4.45
C PRO A 176 -5.15 15.38 3.91
N CYS A 177 -6.43 15.22 3.55
CA CYS A 177 -7.23 16.23 2.87
C CYS A 177 -8.62 16.35 3.51
N SER A 178 -9.41 17.33 3.06
CA SER A 178 -10.78 17.55 3.55
C SER A 178 -11.75 16.42 3.23
N GLY A 179 -11.40 15.54 2.28
CA GLY A 179 -12.10 14.27 2.03
C GLY A 179 -13.42 14.41 1.28
N GLU A 180 -13.59 15.43 0.45
CA GLU A 180 -14.82 15.65 -0.35
C GLU A 180 -15.14 14.45 -1.26
N GLY A 181 -14.13 13.76 -1.77
CA GLY A 181 -14.27 12.52 -2.54
C GLY A 181 -14.83 11.33 -1.74
N MET A 182 -14.93 11.46 -0.41
CA MET A 182 -15.54 10.45 0.46
C MET A 182 -17.04 10.66 0.69
N PHE A 183 -17.63 11.78 0.24
CA PHE A 183 -19.04 12.13 0.46
C PHE A 183 -20.04 11.09 -0.06
N ARG A 184 -19.66 10.28 -1.05
CA ARG A 184 -20.48 9.18 -1.56
C ARG A 184 -20.40 7.92 -0.68
N LYS A 185 -19.27 7.70 -0.02
CA LYS A 185 -19.00 6.48 0.78
C LYS A 185 -19.30 6.64 2.26
N MET A 186 -19.14 7.84 2.79
CA MET A 186 -19.20 8.13 4.21
C MET A 186 -20.07 9.38 4.42
N GLU A 187 -21.28 9.17 4.90
CA GLU A 187 -22.19 10.31 5.18
C GLU A 187 -21.67 11.23 6.28
N GLU A 188 -20.90 10.70 7.23
CA GLU A 188 -20.27 11.48 8.29
C GLU A 188 -19.32 12.54 7.72
N ALA A 189 -18.61 12.21 6.62
CA ALA A 189 -17.71 13.16 5.96
C ALA A 189 -18.44 14.44 5.51
N ARG A 190 -19.73 14.36 5.14
CA ARG A 190 -20.54 15.54 4.78
C ARG A 190 -20.82 16.45 5.97
N THR A 191 -20.92 15.88 7.17
CA THR A 191 -21.22 16.65 8.41
C THR A 191 -19.97 17.21 9.06
N GLU A 192 -18.84 16.56 8.89
CA GLU A 192 -17.54 16.98 9.46
C GLU A 192 -16.83 18.02 8.61
N TRP A 193 -17.14 18.09 7.32
CA TRP A 193 -16.51 19.01 6.39
C TRP A 193 -16.89 20.47 6.64
N THR A 194 -15.90 21.35 6.65
CA THR A 194 -16.07 22.80 6.76
C THR A 194 -15.01 23.53 5.92
N PRO A 195 -15.25 24.78 5.48
CA PRO A 195 -14.20 25.57 4.82
C PRO A 195 -12.93 25.75 5.64
N SER A 196 -13.04 25.79 6.97
CA SER A 196 -11.88 25.87 7.86
C SER A 196 -11.09 24.57 7.94
N SER A 197 -11.74 23.40 7.77
CA SER A 197 -11.00 22.13 7.69
C SER A 197 -10.12 22.05 6.44
N VAL A 198 -10.57 22.65 5.32
CA VAL A 198 -9.75 22.80 4.10
C VAL A 198 -8.48 23.62 4.39
N ASP A 199 -8.58 24.76 5.11
CA ASP A 199 -7.40 25.58 5.47
C ASP A 199 -6.38 24.80 6.29
N VAL A 200 -6.84 24.03 7.27
CA VAL A 200 -5.98 23.17 8.10
C VAL A 200 -5.31 22.10 7.25
N CYS A 201 -6.03 21.49 6.31
CA CYS A 201 -5.47 20.49 5.40
C CYS A 201 -4.39 21.08 4.50
N VAL A 202 -4.65 22.23 3.86
CA VAL A 202 -3.68 22.94 3.00
C VAL A 202 -2.38 23.22 3.76
N ALA A 203 -2.46 23.76 4.99
CA ALA A 203 -1.27 24.03 5.79
C ALA A 203 -0.44 22.75 6.06
N ARG A 204 -1.12 21.66 6.46
CA ARG A 204 -0.49 20.36 6.71
C ARG A 204 0.11 19.73 5.45
N GLN A 205 -0.58 19.83 4.32
CA GLN A 205 -0.10 19.34 3.03
C GLN A 205 1.22 20.02 2.64
N LYS A 206 1.32 21.32 2.80
CA LYS A 206 2.55 22.09 2.54
C LYS A 206 3.69 21.68 3.46
N GLU A 207 3.44 21.48 4.75
CA GLU A 207 4.45 20.99 5.71
C GLU A 207 4.97 19.60 5.31
N ILE A 208 4.08 18.66 4.97
CA ILE A 208 4.45 17.30 4.54
C ILE A 208 5.25 17.36 3.24
N LEU A 209 4.81 18.14 2.26
CA LEU A 209 5.45 18.25 0.95
C LEU A 209 6.83 18.89 1.03
N ALA A 210 7.05 19.86 1.95
CA ALA A 210 8.36 20.44 2.18
C ALA A 210 9.39 19.39 2.66
N GLU A 211 8.99 18.52 3.58
CA GLU A 211 9.85 17.42 4.04
C GLU A 211 10.01 16.33 2.96
N ALA A 212 8.94 16.00 2.24
CA ALA A 212 8.96 15.05 1.13
C ALA A 212 9.93 15.51 0.02
N TRP A 213 9.91 16.78 -0.34
CA TRP A 213 10.80 17.37 -1.35
C TRP A 213 12.29 17.20 -1.01
N ARG A 214 12.65 17.32 0.28
CA ARG A 214 14.04 17.12 0.73
C ARG A 214 14.52 15.70 0.46
N THR A 215 13.63 14.72 0.63
CA THR A 215 13.96 13.30 0.49
C THR A 215 14.09 12.85 -0.97
N LEU A 216 13.47 13.59 -1.90
CA LEU A 216 13.49 13.28 -3.31
C LEU A 216 14.88 13.56 -3.91
N ARG A 217 15.47 12.56 -4.55
CA ARG A 217 16.76 12.73 -5.22
C ARG A 217 16.63 13.59 -6.47
N PRO A 218 17.72 14.21 -6.96
CA PRO A 218 17.78 14.75 -8.32
C PRO A 218 17.38 13.71 -9.36
N GLY A 219 16.61 14.12 -10.38
CA GLY A 219 16.03 13.25 -11.39
C GLY A 219 14.85 12.37 -10.90
N GLY A 220 14.49 12.43 -9.63
CA GLY A 220 13.38 11.67 -9.04
C GLY A 220 12.01 12.27 -9.36
N LYS A 221 10.94 11.46 -9.22
CA LYS A 221 9.54 11.89 -9.44
C LYS A 221 8.84 12.18 -8.12
N LEU A 222 8.12 13.31 -8.06
CA LEU A 222 7.16 13.63 -7.00
C LEU A 222 5.75 13.35 -7.51
N LEU A 223 4.99 12.57 -6.72
CA LEU A 223 3.55 12.38 -6.89
C LEU A 223 2.85 13.03 -5.68
N TYR A 224 1.96 13.96 -5.94
CA TYR A 224 1.08 14.55 -4.93
C TYR A 224 -0.36 14.15 -5.24
N SER A 225 -1.10 13.61 -4.27
CA SER A 225 -2.49 13.22 -4.46
C SER A 225 -3.36 13.54 -3.26
N THR A 226 -4.64 13.74 -3.52
CA THR A 226 -5.70 13.95 -2.54
C THR A 226 -6.97 13.19 -2.95
N CYS A 227 -7.90 13.03 -2.01
CA CYS A 227 -9.26 12.56 -2.30
C CYS A 227 -10.28 13.71 -2.12
N THR A 228 -9.98 14.87 -2.67
CA THR A 228 -10.85 16.05 -2.64
C THR A 228 -11.10 16.60 -4.04
N PHE A 229 -11.94 17.60 -4.18
CA PHE A 229 -12.25 18.25 -5.46
C PHE A 229 -11.87 19.72 -5.47
N ASN A 230 -11.63 20.34 -4.29
CA ASN A 230 -11.43 21.77 -4.20
C ASN A 230 -10.06 22.20 -4.71
N ASP A 231 -10.03 23.29 -5.45
CA ASP A 231 -8.83 23.86 -6.05
C ASP A 231 -7.80 24.35 -5.04
N ARG A 232 -8.19 24.58 -3.78
CA ARG A 232 -7.29 25.06 -2.72
C ARG A 232 -6.30 24.00 -2.28
N GLU A 233 -6.78 22.75 -2.11
CA GLU A 233 -5.97 21.59 -1.75
C GLU A 233 -5.28 20.97 -2.97
N ASP A 234 -5.87 21.10 -4.15
CA ASP A 234 -5.38 20.52 -5.39
C ASP A 234 -4.45 21.49 -6.12
N GLU A 235 -4.96 22.34 -7.00
CA GLU A 235 -4.16 23.28 -7.79
C GLU A 235 -3.44 24.32 -6.95
N GLY A 236 -4.04 24.74 -5.82
CA GLY A 236 -3.45 25.73 -4.93
C GLY A 236 -2.16 25.24 -4.27
N VAL A 237 -2.13 23.98 -3.88
CA VAL A 237 -0.91 23.35 -3.32
C VAL A 237 0.12 23.10 -4.43
N VAL A 238 -0.30 22.71 -5.63
CA VAL A 238 0.60 22.55 -6.78
C VAL A 238 1.21 23.90 -7.20
N LYS A 239 0.43 24.99 -7.22
CA LYS A 239 0.95 26.35 -7.46
C LYS A 239 1.99 26.75 -6.42
N TRP A 240 1.72 26.49 -5.14
CA TRP A 240 2.69 26.70 -4.09
C TRP A 240 3.98 25.89 -4.31
N LEU A 241 3.92 24.61 -4.72
CA LEU A 241 5.11 23.83 -5.06
C LEU A 241 5.90 24.46 -6.22
N MET A 242 5.20 25.04 -7.22
CA MET A 242 5.84 25.76 -8.30
C MET A 242 6.49 27.08 -7.85
N GLU A 243 5.90 27.79 -6.89
CA GLU A 243 6.46 29.02 -6.31
C GLU A 243 7.71 28.74 -5.49
N GLU A 244 7.71 27.66 -4.68
CA GLU A 244 8.83 27.31 -3.78
C GLU A 244 9.98 26.61 -4.50
N TYR A 245 9.66 25.72 -5.46
CA TYR A 245 10.64 24.80 -6.06
C TYR A 245 10.72 24.85 -7.57
N GLY A 246 10.02 25.77 -8.25
CA GLY A 246 9.85 25.78 -9.70
C GLY A 246 11.16 25.75 -10.49
N ASP A 247 12.22 26.46 -10.02
CA ASP A 247 13.54 26.44 -10.64
C ASP A 247 14.20 25.05 -10.62
N ASN A 248 13.79 24.18 -9.70
CA ASN A 248 14.28 22.82 -9.50
C ASN A 248 13.27 21.75 -9.96
N LEU A 249 12.22 22.15 -10.67
CA LEU A 249 11.20 21.26 -11.23
C LEU A 249 11.31 21.20 -12.74
N GLU A 250 11.02 20.03 -13.30
CA GLU A 250 10.85 19.79 -14.72
C GLU A 250 9.64 18.89 -14.97
N ALA A 251 9.03 19.04 -16.13
CA ALA A 251 7.90 18.20 -16.53
C ALA A 251 8.36 16.76 -16.77
N VAL A 252 7.51 15.81 -16.35
CA VAL A 252 7.65 14.43 -16.80
C VAL A 252 7.22 14.30 -18.27
N GLU A 253 7.62 13.21 -18.92
CA GLU A 253 7.09 12.88 -20.24
C GLU A 253 5.55 12.90 -20.23
N ARG A 254 4.95 13.38 -21.33
CA ARG A 254 3.50 13.54 -21.41
C ARG A 254 2.80 12.20 -21.21
N VAL A 255 1.94 12.16 -20.21
CA VAL A 255 1.12 10.97 -19.91
C VAL A 255 -0.03 10.90 -20.91
N GLU A 256 -0.09 9.86 -21.73
CA GLU A 256 -1.19 9.63 -22.65
C GLU A 256 -2.41 9.09 -21.91
N LEU A 257 -3.59 9.64 -22.22
CA LEU A 257 -4.88 9.23 -21.67
C LEU A 257 -5.79 8.74 -22.80
N ASP A 258 -6.60 7.74 -22.49
CA ASP A 258 -7.73 7.38 -23.34
C ASP A 258 -8.92 8.28 -22.97
N ASP A 259 -9.46 9.02 -23.92
CA ASP A 259 -10.57 9.96 -23.71
C ASP A 259 -11.81 9.28 -23.09
N ARG A 260 -11.98 7.98 -23.32
CA ARG A 260 -13.08 7.19 -22.77
C ARG A 260 -13.03 7.03 -21.26
N TRP A 261 -11.86 7.28 -20.64
CA TRP A 261 -11.73 7.21 -19.19
C TRP A 261 -12.39 8.37 -18.46
N GLY A 262 -12.63 9.50 -19.14
CA GLY A 262 -13.26 10.68 -18.56
C GLY A 262 -12.38 11.45 -17.57
N ILE A 263 -11.08 11.13 -17.48
CA ILE A 263 -10.11 11.80 -16.61
C ILE A 263 -9.87 13.22 -17.14
N VAL A 264 -10.02 14.22 -16.29
CA VAL A 264 -9.80 15.61 -16.64
C VAL A 264 -8.34 15.98 -16.39
N ARG A 265 -7.67 16.47 -17.44
CA ARG A 265 -6.29 16.92 -17.35
C ARG A 265 -6.21 18.42 -17.15
N GLY A 266 -5.29 18.87 -16.29
CA GLY A 266 -4.82 20.25 -16.18
C GLY A 266 -3.32 20.26 -15.93
N ASP A 267 -2.57 21.22 -16.51
CA ASP A 267 -1.13 21.32 -16.33
C ASP A 267 -0.82 22.64 -15.60
N ILE A 268 0.05 22.59 -14.57
CA ILE A 268 0.48 23.76 -13.80
C ILE A 268 2.00 23.78 -13.77
N GLY A 269 2.60 24.63 -14.60
CA GLY A 269 4.06 24.69 -14.74
C GLY A 269 4.65 23.35 -15.16
N ALA A 270 5.49 22.76 -14.33
CA ALA A 270 6.09 21.45 -14.55
C ALA A 270 5.16 20.28 -14.19
N PHE A 271 4.07 20.51 -13.48
CA PHE A 271 3.16 19.46 -13.05
C PHE A 271 2.12 19.12 -14.11
N GLN A 272 1.95 17.82 -14.38
CA GLN A 272 0.77 17.28 -15.04
C GLN A 272 -0.22 16.86 -13.95
N CYS A 273 -1.42 17.42 -14.01
CA CYS A 273 -2.47 17.23 -13.02
C CYS A 273 -3.64 16.45 -13.61
N PHE A 274 -4.24 15.56 -12.82
CA PHE A 274 -5.33 14.70 -13.25
C PHE A 274 -6.42 14.67 -12.20
N HIS A 275 -7.67 14.99 -12.61
CA HIS A 275 -8.85 14.97 -11.77
C HIS A 275 -9.78 13.82 -12.15
N PHE A 276 -10.30 13.18 -11.13
CA PHE A 276 -11.28 12.11 -11.22
C PHE A 276 -12.57 12.57 -10.55
N TYR A 277 -13.57 12.87 -11.37
CA TYR A 277 -14.90 13.25 -10.88
C TYR A 277 -15.87 12.09 -11.07
N PRO A 278 -16.64 11.67 -10.02
CA PRO A 278 -17.53 10.51 -10.09
C PRO A 278 -18.60 10.55 -11.19
N HIS A 279 -18.95 11.74 -11.70
CA HIS A 279 -19.88 11.89 -12.82
C HIS A 279 -19.24 11.73 -14.20
N ARG A 280 -17.90 11.64 -14.27
CA ARG A 280 -17.12 11.48 -15.52
C ARG A 280 -16.39 10.15 -15.58
N VAL A 281 -15.91 9.66 -14.42
CA VAL A 281 -15.16 8.42 -14.31
C VAL A 281 -15.94 7.38 -13.50
N GLN A 282 -15.73 6.13 -13.80
CA GLN A 282 -16.24 5.02 -12.99
C GLN A 282 -15.32 4.82 -11.78
N GLY A 283 -15.41 5.73 -10.81
CA GLY A 283 -14.55 5.78 -9.63
C GLY A 283 -14.98 6.84 -8.64
N GLU A 284 -14.19 7.07 -7.61
CA GLU A 284 -14.40 8.10 -6.60
C GLU A 284 -13.61 9.37 -6.92
N GLY A 285 -13.81 10.42 -6.11
CA GLY A 285 -13.03 11.63 -6.18
C GLY A 285 -11.56 11.40 -5.90
N PHE A 286 -10.72 11.85 -6.82
CA PHE A 286 -9.27 11.75 -6.69
C PHE A 286 -8.59 12.82 -7.52
N PHE A 287 -7.54 13.40 -6.98
CA PHE A 287 -6.63 14.28 -7.67
C PHE A 287 -5.22 13.73 -7.59
N VAL A 288 -4.45 13.84 -8.66
CA VAL A 288 -3.01 13.54 -8.62
C VAL A 288 -2.24 14.45 -9.55
N ALA A 289 -1.12 14.98 -9.05
CA ALA A 289 -0.16 15.78 -9.78
C ALA A 289 1.21 15.08 -9.80
N VAL A 290 1.91 15.14 -10.93
CA VAL A 290 3.23 14.53 -11.09
C VAL A 290 4.20 15.51 -11.76
N ALA A 291 5.41 15.62 -11.19
CA ALA A 291 6.54 16.35 -11.76
C ALA A 291 7.84 15.63 -11.42
N ARG A 292 8.95 16.05 -12.05
CA ARG A 292 10.30 15.55 -11.80
C ARG A 292 11.14 16.63 -11.11
N LYS A 293 11.96 16.22 -10.14
CA LYS A 293 13.03 17.09 -9.62
C LYS A 293 14.16 17.13 -10.64
N ARG A 294 14.63 18.36 -10.97
CA ARG A 294 15.73 18.54 -11.92
C ARG A 294 16.97 17.77 -11.49
N ASP A 295 17.71 17.26 -12.47
CA ASP A 295 18.91 16.47 -12.18
C ASP A 295 20.08 17.40 -11.87
N ASP A 296 20.40 17.54 -10.59
CA ASP A 296 21.59 18.18 -10.05
C ASP A 296 22.45 17.13 -9.37
N SER A 297 23.76 17.15 -9.56
CA SER A 297 24.69 16.15 -9.01
C SER A 297 24.92 16.28 -7.49
N ILE A 298 23.83 16.21 -6.71
CA ILE A 298 23.85 16.29 -5.25
C ILE A 298 23.97 14.89 -4.64
N ARG A 299 24.78 14.74 -3.61
CA ARG A 299 24.95 13.45 -2.92
C ARG A 299 23.79 13.16 -1.97
N ARG A 300 23.37 11.87 -1.97
CA ARG A 300 22.49 11.27 -0.99
C ARG A 300 23.05 11.48 0.44
N VAL A 301 22.20 11.92 1.35
CA VAL A 301 22.52 12.02 2.78
C VAL A 301 21.92 10.82 3.52
N VAL A 302 22.75 10.10 4.25
CA VAL A 302 22.30 9.03 5.13
C VAL A 302 22.43 9.51 6.57
N PRO A 303 21.34 9.58 7.33
CA PRO A 303 21.40 9.97 8.74
C PRO A 303 22.28 9.03 9.55
N LYS A 304 22.93 9.56 10.58
CA LYS A 304 23.70 8.72 11.49
C LYS A 304 22.77 7.76 12.24
N SER A 305 23.19 6.50 12.29
CA SER A 305 22.52 5.45 13.07
C SER A 305 22.40 5.87 14.54
N ARG A 306 21.21 5.75 15.11
CA ARG A 306 20.92 6.12 16.51
C ARG A 306 20.97 4.93 17.46
N ARG A 307 20.81 3.70 16.93
CA ARG A 307 20.71 2.47 17.74
C ARG A 307 21.08 1.25 16.87
N LYS A 308 21.52 0.18 17.50
CA LYS A 308 21.62 -1.13 16.84
C LYS A 308 20.31 -1.88 17.07
N VAL A 309 19.66 -2.31 16.00
CA VAL A 309 18.39 -3.04 16.03
C VAL A 309 18.60 -4.52 15.78
N PHE A 310 19.51 -4.85 14.88
CA PHE A 310 19.72 -6.20 14.39
C PHE A 310 20.85 -6.95 15.10
N ALA A 311 20.58 -8.22 15.40
CA ALA A 311 21.58 -9.19 15.78
C ALA A 311 21.78 -10.23 14.66
N GLN A 312 22.94 -10.87 14.68
CA GLN A 312 23.28 -11.93 13.71
C GLN A 312 22.75 -13.29 14.18
N LEU A 313 22.27 -14.10 13.24
CA LEU A 313 21.97 -15.51 13.48
C LEU A 313 23.25 -16.35 13.48
N GLN A 314 23.23 -17.45 14.24
CA GLN A 314 24.27 -18.48 14.15
C GLN A 314 24.13 -19.24 12.81
N ASN A 315 25.25 -19.72 12.24
CA ASN A 315 25.24 -20.40 10.95
C ASN A 315 24.27 -21.61 10.89
N LYS A 316 24.11 -22.35 11.99
CA LYS A 316 23.15 -23.47 12.08
C LYS A 316 21.69 -22.99 11.94
N ASP A 317 21.37 -21.82 12.50
CA ASP A 317 20.04 -21.23 12.47
C ASP A 317 19.76 -20.62 11.08
N VAL A 318 20.78 -20.03 10.44
CA VAL A 318 20.69 -19.60 9.03
C VAL A 318 20.36 -20.78 8.14
N ALA A 319 21.02 -21.94 8.33
CA ALA A 319 20.75 -23.14 7.55
C ALA A 319 19.30 -23.63 7.73
N GLU A 320 18.78 -23.64 8.96
CA GLU A 320 17.38 -24.00 9.25
C GLU A 320 16.39 -23.03 8.56
N VAL A 321 16.60 -21.73 8.70
CA VAL A 321 15.67 -20.71 8.12
C VAL A 321 15.72 -20.72 6.60
N SER A 322 16.89 -20.98 6.00
CA SER A 322 17.09 -21.04 4.55
C SER A 322 16.23 -22.09 3.86
N HIS A 323 15.84 -23.16 4.55
CA HIS A 323 14.96 -24.20 3.98
C HIS A 323 13.53 -23.68 3.68
N TRP A 324 13.10 -22.62 4.38
CA TRP A 324 11.74 -22.11 4.29
C TRP A 324 11.51 -21.12 3.14
N VAL A 325 12.54 -20.80 2.37
CA VAL A 325 12.46 -19.86 1.24
C VAL A 325 13.01 -20.48 -0.03
N ASP A 326 12.44 -20.10 -1.18
CA ASP A 326 12.79 -20.63 -2.51
C ASP A 326 14.15 -20.16 -3.01
N THR A 327 14.56 -18.94 -2.64
CA THR A 327 15.81 -18.31 -3.09
C THR A 327 16.71 -17.89 -1.91
N PRO A 328 17.17 -18.84 -1.06
CA PRO A 328 17.87 -18.50 0.17
C PRO A 328 19.21 -17.77 -0.05
N LYS A 329 19.85 -17.93 -1.21
CA LYS A 329 21.10 -17.22 -1.54
C LYS A 329 20.90 -15.73 -1.83
N GLN A 330 19.68 -15.33 -2.15
CA GLN A 330 19.31 -13.93 -2.39
C GLN A 330 18.82 -13.24 -1.11
N MET A 331 18.76 -13.94 0.01
CA MET A 331 18.23 -13.41 1.27
C MET A 331 19.28 -13.39 2.38
N THR A 332 19.18 -12.34 3.18
CA THR A 332 19.90 -12.19 4.46
C THR A 332 18.90 -12.31 5.59
N PHE A 333 19.24 -13.12 6.59
CA PHE A 333 18.42 -13.32 7.79
C PHE A 333 19.03 -12.60 8.99
N LYS A 334 18.21 -11.85 9.72
CA LYS A 334 18.60 -11.07 10.89
C LYS A 334 17.64 -11.29 12.04
N LEU A 335 18.11 -11.08 13.27
CA LEU A 335 17.28 -11.11 14.48
C LEU A 335 16.89 -9.70 14.90
N ILE A 336 15.61 -9.53 15.27
CA ILE A 336 15.09 -8.39 16.06
C ILE A 336 14.46 -9.01 17.31
N GLY A 337 15.09 -8.83 18.47
CA GLY A 337 14.73 -9.60 19.66
C GLY A 337 14.98 -11.10 19.45
N ASP A 338 13.93 -11.91 19.56
CA ASP A 338 13.92 -13.36 19.32
C ASP A 338 13.28 -13.76 17.97
N MET A 339 12.80 -12.77 17.19
CA MET A 339 12.16 -12.96 15.90
C MET A 339 13.19 -12.89 14.77
N VAL A 340 13.16 -13.88 13.87
CA VAL A 340 13.95 -13.90 12.64
C VAL A 340 13.18 -13.19 11.54
N TYR A 341 13.87 -12.29 10.84
CA TYR A 341 13.38 -11.63 9.64
C TYR A 341 14.24 -11.95 8.43
N GLY A 342 13.60 -12.15 7.28
CA GLY A 342 14.23 -12.32 5.98
C GLY A 342 14.15 -11.04 5.15
N TYR A 343 15.27 -10.69 4.50
CA TYR A 343 15.41 -9.50 3.65
C TYR A 343 16.11 -9.88 2.35
N ASP A 344 15.71 -9.28 1.23
CA ASP A 344 16.46 -9.42 0.00
C ASP A 344 17.84 -8.73 0.14
N ASN A 345 18.88 -9.35 -0.42
CA ASN A 345 20.27 -8.85 -0.34
C ASN A 345 20.42 -7.48 -0.99
N ALA A 346 19.60 -7.14 -2.00
CA ALA A 346 19.67 -5.86 -2.70
C ALA A 346 19.26 -4.66 -1.82
N VAL A 347 18.44 -4.89 -0.77
CA VAL A 347 17.85 -3.81 0.04
C VAL A 347 18.17 -3.90 1.54
N VAL A 348 18.85 -4.97 1.98
CA VAL A 348 19.09 -5.21 3.42
C VAL A 348 19.88 -4.09 4.10
N ASP A 349 20.87 -3.52 3.43
CA ASP A 349 21.69 -2.45 4.00
C ASP A 349 20.87 -1.16 4.18
N ASP A 350 20.01 -0.84 3.22
CA ASP A 350 19.07 0.28 3.32
C ASP A 350 18.07 0.07 4.47
N ILE A 351 17.54 -1.15 4.61
CA ILE A 351 16.62 -1.49 5.70
C ILE A 351 17.32 -1.38 7.07
N VAL A 352 18.57 -1.77 7.16
CA VAL A 352 19.36 -1.59 8.39
C VAL A 352 19.46 -0.10 8.75
N HIS A 353 19.86 0.74 7.81
CA HIS A 353 19.97 2.19 8.03
C HIS A 353 18.65 2.83 8.45
N LEU A 354 17.54 2.47 7.79
CA LEU A 354 16.20 2.93 8.12
C LEU A 354 15.81 2.51 9.54
N SER A 355 16.00 1.23 9.87
CA SER A 355 15.59 0.65 11.17
C SER A 355 16.40 1.20 12.34
N GLU A 356 17.65 1.58 12.10
CA GLU A 356 18.51 2.17 13.11
C GLU A 356 18.26 3.68 13.31
N SER A 357 17.57 4.33 12.38
CA SER A 357 17.34 5.79 12.38
C SER A 357 15.87 6.16 12.64
N LEU A 358 14.91 5.32 12.25
CA LEU A 358 13.46 5.56 12.31
C LEU A 358 12.74 4.63 13.27
N SER A 359 11.51 4.98 13.64
CA SER A 359 10.58 4.08 14.32
C SER A 359 9.93 3.16 13.29
N VAL A 360 10.48 1.94 13.14
CA VAL A 360 9.98 0.91 12.24
C VAL A 360 8.97 0.03 12.97
N VAL A 361 7.80 -0.16 12.37
CA VAL A 361 6.71 -1.02 12.84
C VAL A 361 6.86 -2.43 12.27
N TYR A 362 7.22 -2.53 10.98
CA TYR A 362 7.40 -3.79 10.28
C TYR A 362 8.39 -3.64 9.14
N SER A 363 9.16 -4.70 8.82
CA SER A 363 10.06 -4.71 7.66
C SER A 363 10.35 -6.12 7.18
N GLY A 364 10.55 -6.29 5.87
CA GLY A 364 10.90 -7.58 5.28
C GLY A 364 9.84 -8.66 5.47
N VAL A 365 10.26 -9.88 5.79
CA VAL A 365 9.40 -11.03 6.05
C VAL A 365 9.66 -11.56 7.46
N ALA A 366 8.66 -11.51 8.34
CA ALA A 366 8.74 -12.16 9.65
C ALA A 366 8.71 -13.68 9.46
N MET A 367 9.87 -14.31 9.59
CA MET A 367 10.05 -15.75 9.37
C MET A 367 9.51 -16.57 10.53
N GLY A 368 9.79 -16.15 11.76
CA GLY A 368 9.43 -16.89 12.96
C GLY A 368 10.52 -16.88 14.02
N GLN A 369 10.36 -17.73 15.03
CA GLN A 369 11.31 -17.87 16.14
C GLN A 369 12.05 -19.22 16.07
N ILE A 370 13.32 -19.23 16.42
CA ILE A 370 14.09 -20.49 16.54
C ILE A 370 13.88 -21.07 17.93
N PHE A 371 13.30 -22.26 17.98
CA PHE A 371 13.15 -23.03 19.21
C PHE A 371 13.80 -24.40 19.11
N LYS A 372 14.78 -24.69 19.95
CA LYS A 372 15.56 -25.94 19.94
C LYS A 372 16.14 -26.28 18.54
N GLY A 373 16.63 -25.26 17.81
CA GLY A 373 17.24 -25.41 16.49
C GLY A 373 16.24 -25.66 15.34
N LYS A 374 14.94 -25.42 15.56
CA LYS A 374 13.89 -25.51 14.55
C LYS A 374 13.13 -24.19 14.46
N LEU A 375 12.77 -23.80 13.25
CA LEU A 375 11.93 -22.63 13.03
C LEU A 375 10.49 -22.96 13.44
N LYS A 376 9.93 -22.12 14.31
CA LYS A 376 8.50 -22.01 14.53
C LYS A 376 8.02 -20.87 13.65
N PRO A 377 7.42 -21.13 12.47
CA PRO A 377 7.12 -20.10 11.49
C PRO A 377 6.00 -19.18 11.97
N GLU A 378 6.09 -17.92 11.54
CA GLU A 378 5.05 -16.91 11.71
C GLU A 378 4.18 -16.78 10.46
N HIS A 379 2.97 -16.26 10.65
CA HIS A 379 1.96 -16.14 9.60
C HIS A 379 2.45 -15.42 8.32
N PRO A 380 3.22 -14.31 8.38
CA PRO A 380 3.70 -13.62 7.19
C PRO A 380 4.56 -14.49 6.26
N LEU A 381 5.26 -15.48 6.81
CA LEU A 381 6.04 -16.42 6.00
C LEU A 381 5.15 -17.28 5.10
N ALA A 382 3.97 -17.72 5.58
CA ALA A 382 3.02 -18.48 4.73
C ALA A 382 2.49 -17.64 3.57
N LEU A 383 2.36 -16.33 3.79
CA LEU A 383 1.85 -15.38 2.78
C LEU A 383 2.93 -14.83 1.85
N PHE A 384 4.20 -15.07 2.18
CA PHE A 384 5.34 -14.60 1.38
C PHE A 384 5.41 -15.36 0.05
N VAL A 385 5.51 -14.64 -1.06
CA VAL A 385 5.55 -15.21 -2.42
C VAL A 385 6.79 -16.09 -2.69
N GLY A 386 7.84 -15.97 -1.88
CA GLY A 386 9.04 -16.79 -1.90
C GLY A 386 9.08 -17.85 -0.79
N CYS A 387 7.95 -18.19 -0.17
CA CYS A 387 7.85 -19.32 0.74
C CYS A 387 8.09 -20.63 -0.02
N ASN A 388 8.94 -21.51 0.52
CA ASN A 388 9.29 -22.77 -0.15
C ASN A 388 8.22 -23.83 0.10
N ASP A 389 7.25 -23.93 -0.78
CA ASP A 389 6.14 -24.89 -0.75
C ASP A 389 6.59 -26.35 -1.03
N SER A 390 7.81 -26.56 -1.55
CA SER A 390 8.36 -27.90 -1.73
C SER A 390 8.83 -28.55 -0.43
N VAL A 391 9.02 -27.75 0.63
CA VAL A 391 9.49 -28.21 1.96
C VAL A 391 8.33 -28.32 2.96
N VAL A 392 7.31 -27.49 2.79
CA VAL A 392 6.12 -27.48 3.66
C VAL A 392 4.91 -27.92 2.85
N PRO A 393 4.27 -29.06 3.19
CA PRO A 393 3.10 -29.54 2.46
C PRO A 393 2.02 -28.47 2.38
N THR A 394 1.52 -28.22 1.16
CA THR A 394 0.41 -27.30 0.90
C THR A 394 -0.86 -28.11 0.68
N VAL A 395 -1.89 -27.82 1.46
CA VAL A 395 -3.17 -28.49 1.41
C VAL A 395 -4.26 -27.51 0.97
N GLU A 396 -4.87 -27.80 -0.16
CA GLU A 396 -6.03 -27.10 -0.67
C GLU A 396 -7.28 -27.54 0.11
N VAL A 397 -7.96 -26.61 0.75
CA VAL A 397 -9.14 -26.89 1.58
C VAL A 397 -10.43 -26.41 0.92
N SER A 398 -11.57 -26.93 1.40
CA SER A 398 -12.89 -26.44 1.00
C SER A 398 -13.14 -25.01 1.51
N LEU A 399 -14.17 -24.33 0.97
CA LEU A 399 -14.56 -23.00 1.47
C LEU A 399 -14.94 -23.04 2.97
N ASP A 400 -15.68 -24.07 3.37
CA ASP A 400 -16.11 -24.22 4.76
C ASP A 400 -14.90 -24.40 5.70
N ASP A 401 -13.96 -25.29 5.35
CA ASP A 401 -12.72 -25.47 6.13
C ASP A 401 -11.86 -24.21 6.14
N ALA A 402 -11.78 -23.47 5.03
CA ALA A 402 -11.04 -22.21 4.96
C ALA A 402 -11.64 -21.16 5.89
N LEU A 403 -12.97 -21.04 5.92
CA LEU A 403 -13.67 -20.12 6.82
C LEU A 403 -13.52 -20.54 8.29
N ASP A 404 -13.60 -21.83 8.58
CA ASP A 404 -13.36 -22.36 9.94
C ASP A 404 -11.90 -22.12 10.37
N TYR A 405 -10.94 -22.31 9.45
CA TYR A 405 -9.55 -21.94 9.70
C TYR A 405 -9.39 -20.45 10.05
N LEU A 406 -9.99 -19.55 9.25
CA LEU A 406 -9.91 -18.09 9.47
C LEU A 406 -10.65 -17.62 10.75
N ARG A 407 -11.65 -18.40 11.20
CA ARG A 407 -12.33 -18.20 12.50
C ARG A 407 -11.60 -18.83 13.68
N ARG A 408 -10.51 -19.57 13.40
CA ARG A 408 -9.77 -20.39 14.38
C ARG A 408 -10.64 -21.49 15.00
N GLN A 409 -11.58 -22.03 14.23
CA GLN A 409 -12.34 -23.23 14.59
C GLN A 409 -11.54 -24.48 14.24
N ASP A 410 -12.01 -25.63 14.73
CA ASP A 410 -11.38 -26.92 14.47
C ASP A 410 -11.68 -27.38 13.05
N ILE A 411 -10.64 -27.85 12.35
CA ILE A 411 -10.73 -28.46 11.03
C ILE A 411 -10.17 -29.88 11.09
N SER A 412 -10.63 -30.76 10.17
CA SER A 412 -10.25 -32.18 10.19
C SER A 412 -8.75 -32.37 9.99
N ALA A 413 -8.11 -33.10 10.91
CA ALA A 413 -6.69 -33.38 10.85
C ALA A 413 -6.33 -34.39 9.73
N SER A 414 -7.29 -35.18 9.25
CA SER A 414 -7.05 -36.27 8.28
C SER A 414 -6.54 -35.76 6.92
N GLN A 415 -6.79 -34.52 6.59
CA GLN A 415 -6.36 -33.93 5.31
C GLN A 415 -4.94 -33.35 5.34
N PHE A 416 -4.30 -33.23 6.52
CA PHE A 416 -2.97 -32.65 6.68
C PHE A 416 -1.92 -33.73 6.96
N GLU A 417 -0.67 -33.49 6.57
CA GLU A 417 0.48 -34.29 6.96
C GLU A 417 0.90 -34.00 8.41
N GLU A 418 1.59 -34.95 9.07
CA GLU A 418 2.11 -34.73 10.41
C GLU A 418 3.14 -33.57 10.41
N GLY A 419 3.00 -32.62 11.32
CA GLY A 419 3.84 -31.43 11.37
C GLY A 419 3.15 -30.19 10.82
N ILE A 420 3.94 -29.24 10.29
CA ILE A 420 3.48 -27.95 9.77
C ILE A 420 3.04 -28.11 8.32
N ASN A 421 1.88 -27.55 8.00
CA ASN A 421 1.33 -27.50 6.64
C ASN A 421 0.93 -26.07 6.31
N ILE A 422 0.95 -25.72 5.04
CA ILE A 422 0.33 -24.50 4.49
C ILE A 422 -1.13 -24.84 4.18
N VAL A 423 -2.04 -24.02 4.68
CA VAL A 423 -3.47 -24.06 4.30
C VAL A 423 -3.64 -23.16 3.09
N SER A 424 -4.22 -23.68 2.00
CA SER A 424 -4.51 -22.91 0.80
C SER A 424 -5.97 -23.00 0.39
N TYR A 425 -6.47 -21.94 -0.27
CA TYR A 425 -7.77 -21.89 -0.88
C TYR A 425 -7.70 -21.17 -2.24
N GLY A 426 -8.24 -21.81 -3.28
CA GLY A 426 -8.18 -21.30 -4.66
C GLY A 426 -6.74 -21.15 -5.19
N GLY A 427 -5.81 -21.97 -4.69
CA GLY A 427 -4.37 -21.90 -5.02
C GLY A 427 -3.61 -20.78 -4.30
N VAL A 428 -4.21 -20.14 -3.29
CA VAL A 428 -3.58 -19.06 -2.52
C VAL A 428 -3.40 -19.49 -1.07
N ALA A 429 -2.17 -19.41 -0.56
CA ALA A 429 -1.88 -19.69 0.85
C ALA A 429 -2.60 -18.70 1.77
N ILE A 430 -3.27 -19.21 2.81
CA ILE A 430 -3.98 -18.41 3.82
C ILE A 430 -3.37 -18.53 5.22
N GLY A 431 -2.35 -19.36 5.40
CA GLY A 431 -1.57 -19.45 6.64
C GLY A 431 -1.05 -20.85 6.93
N PHE A 432 -0.55 -21.05 8.16
CA PHE A 432 -0.02 -22.33 8.63
C PHE A 432 -0.97 -23.03 9.59
N ILE A 433 -0.94 -24.37 9.55
CA ILE A 433 -1.56 -25.25 10.52
C ILE A 433 -0.56 -26.33 10.95
N LYS A 434 -0.60 -26.78 12.19
CA LYS A 434 0.24 -27.86 12.67
C LYS A 434 -0.59 -29.06 13.08
N ARG A 435 -0.45 -30.19 12.37
CA ARG A 435 -1.01 -31.47 12.79
C ARG A 435 -0.13 -32.12 13.85
N ILE A 436 -0.77 -32.66 14.88
CA ILE A 436 -0.16 -33.46 15.95
C ILE A 436 -1.10 -34.65 16.22
N GLY A 437 -0.80 -35.78 15.60
CA GLY A 437 -1.63 -37.00 15.67
C GLY A 437 -3.04 -36.76 15.10
N ALA A 438 -4.05 -36.89 15.94
CA ALA A 438 -5.46 -36.71 15.54
C ALA A 438 -5.97 -35.27 15.65
N ARG A 439 -5.13 -34.29 16.03
CA ARG A 439 -5.52 -32.90 16.22
C ARG A 439 -4.73 -31.94 15.34
N CYS A 440 -5.34 -30.83 15.00
CA CYS A 440 -4.68 -29.70 14.36
C CYS A 440 -4.58 -28.50 15.31
N ASN A 441 -3.40 -27.87 15.34
CA ASN A 441 -3.22 -26.60 16.00
C ASN A 441 -3.28 -25.50 14.93
N ASN A 442 -4.35 -24.73 14.95
CA ASN A 442 -4.57 -23.60 14.04
C ASN A 442 -3.61 -22.46 14.39
N MET A 443 -2.71 -22.11 13.45
CA MET A 443 -1.66 -21.09 13.63
C MET A 443 -2.07 -19.71 13.11
N TYR A 444 -3.31 -19.54 12.61
CA TYR A 444 -3.81 -18.24 12.16
C TYR A 444 -3.78 -17.21 13.31
N PRO A 445 -3.35 -15.95 13.10
CA PRO A 445 -3.26 -14.94 14.15
C PRO A 445 -4.62 -14.67 14.80
N LYS A 446 -4.64 -14.56 16.14
CA LYS A 446 -5.90 -14.34 16.89
C LYS A 446 -6.56 -13.00 16.53
N ASP A 447 -5.72 -11.98 16.29
CA ASP A 447 -6.18 -10.61 16.05
C ASP A 447 -6.75 -10.43 14.63
N LEU A 448 -6.37 -11.31 13.68
CA LEU A 448 -6.87 -11.30 12.30
C LEU A 448 -8.10 -12.19 12.07
N ARG A 449 -8.55 -12.94 13.11
CA ARG A 449 -9.66 -13.88 12.96
C ARG A 449 -10.97 -13.19 12.58
N ILE A 450 -11.78 -13.87 11.77
CA ILE A 450 -13.15 -13.44 11.45
C ILE A 450 -14.00 -13.59 12.72
N ILE A 451 -14.60 -12.49 13.18
CA ILE A 451 -15.42 -12.46 14.41
C ILE A 451 -16.92 -12.44 14.09
N LYS A 452 -17.31 -11.79 12.97
CA LYS A 452 -18.72 -11.64 12.58
C LYS A 452 -18.98 -12.32 11.24
N LEU A 453 -20.15 -12.93 11.12
CA LEU A 453 -20.75 -13.38 9.87
C LEU A 453 -21.36 -12.20 9.12
#